data_45ce024865d648b31dae058d49c499e6
#
_entry.id   45ce024865d648b31dae058d49c499e6
#
_cell.length_a   1.000
_cell.length_b   1.000
_cell.length_c   1.000
_cell.angle_alpha   90.00
_cell.angle_beta   90.00
_cell.angle_gamma   90.00
#
_symmetry.space_group_name_H-M   'P 1'
#
loop_
_entity.id
_entity.type
_entity.pdbx_description
1 polymer ?
#
loop_
_entity_poly.entity_id
_entity_poly.type
_entity_poly.pdbx_seq_one_letter_code
_entity_poly.pdbx_strand_id
1 'polypeptide(L)'
;NFDSQEAGKLIAEFIDDLSNWYVRRSRRRFWDGDPAALATLHECLKTLTQLMSPMVPFITEHVWQELIKPVEADAATSIHLTSWPEINDSLIDLTLRDQVALTRRIVELGRAARAESSVKIRQPLGRALIAASGWANLPADMRDQIATKCYGFRRYCQRIR
;
A
#
# COMPACT_ATOMS: atom_id res chain seq x y z
N ASN A 1 10.84 11.70 22.16
CA ASN A 1 9.69 11.15 22.93
C ASN A 1 9.63 9.64 22.69
N PHE A 2 9.63 8.87 23.79
CA PHE A 2 9.37 7.42 23.72
C PHE A 2 7.84 7.20 23.74
N ASP A 3 7.19 7.51 22.63
CA ASP A 3 5.74 7.34 22.47
C ASP A 3 5.45 6.02 21.74
N SER A 4 5.38 4.94 22.50
CA SER A 4 5.10 3.61 21.96
C SER A 4 3.67 3.48 21.41
N GLN A 5 2.72 4.27 21.93
CA GLN A 5 1.35 4.26 21.44
C GLN A 5 1.26 4.85 20.04
N GLU A 6 1.88 6.01 19.80
CA GLU A 6 1.89 6.63 18.48
C GLU A 6 2.68 5.79 17.47
N ALA A 7 3.83 5.23 17.88
CA ALA A 7 4.59 4.31 17.04
C ALA A 7 3.76 3.08 16.64
N GLY A 8 3.06 2.46 17.58
CA GLY A 8 2.17 1.33 17.33
C GLY A 8 1.04 1.66 16.37
N LYS A 9 0.46 2.85 16.49
CA LYS A 9 -0.59 3.35 15.59
C LYS A 9 -0.09 3.52 14.16
N LEU A 10 1.06 4.18 13.98
CA LEU A 10 1.67 4.36 12.66
C LEU A 10 2.02 3.03 11.99
N ILE A 11 2.54 2.06 12.76
CA ILE A 11 2.82 0.71 12.28
C ILE A 11 1.52 0.01 11.84
N ALA A 12 0.45 0.10 12.63
CA ALA A 12 -0.84 -0.50 12.30
C ALA A 12 -1.44 0.12 11.03
N GLU A 13 -1.36 1.43 10.85
CA GLU A 13 -1.77 2.13 9.63
C GLU A 13 -0.96 1.65 8.41
N PHE A 14 0.36 1.49 8.56
CA PHE A 14 1.21 0.97 7.49
C PHE A 14 0.87 -0.48 7.12
N ILE A 15 0.61 -1.35 8.11
CA ILE A 15 0.20 -2.74 7.87
C ILE A 15 -1.13 -2.79 7.12
N ASP A 16 -2.09 -1.95 7.48
CA ASP A 16 -3.37 -1.86 6.76
C ASP A 16 -3.16 -1.43 5.31
N ASP A 17 -2.34 -0.43 5.08
CA ASP A 17 -1.98 0.05 3.75
C ASP A 17 -1.27 -1.01 2.91
N LEU A 18 -0.28 -1.67 3.48
CA LEU A 18 0.44 -2.74 2.82
C LEU A 18 -0.50 -3.88 2.42
N SER A 19 -1.35 -4.33 3.33
CA SER A 19 -2.27 -5.47 3.12
C SER A 19 -3.43 -5.12 2.19
N ASN A 20 -4.16 -4.05 2.52
CA ASN A 20 -5.42 -3.72 1.86
C ASN A 20 -5.24 -2.93 0.57
N TRP A 21 -4.11 -2.28 0.39
CA TRP A 21 -3.81 -1.55 -0.84
C TRP A 21 -2.75 -2.23 -1.68
N TYR A 22 -1.50 -2.34 -1.20
CA TYR A 22 -0.39 -2.84 -2.01
C TYR A 22 -0.56 -4.31 -2.39
N VAL A 23 -0.72 -5.22 -1.41
CA VAL A 23 -0.84 -6.67 -1.64
C VAL A 23 -2.08 -6.98 -2.47
N ARG A 24 -3.21 -6.39 -2.11
CA ARG A 24 -4.47 -6.62 -2.83
C ARG A 24 -4.40 -6.14 -4.29
N ARG A 25 -3.71 -5.03 -4.54
CA ARG A 25 -3.53 -4.47 -5.87
C ARG A 25 -2.52 -5.27 -6.71
N SER A 26 -1.43 -5.68 -6.09
CA SER A 26 -0.35 -6.41 -6.74
C SER A 26 -0.60 -7.91 -6.86
N ARG A 27 -1.77 -8.41 -6.43
CA ARG A 27 -2.07 -9.84 -6.43
C ARG A 27 -1.74 -10.53 -7.75
N ARG A 28 -2.12 -9.94 -8.89
CA ARG A 28 -1.84 -10.50 -10.21
C ARG A 28 -0.34 -10.57 -10.48
N ARG A 29 0.40 -9.49 -10.15
CA ARG A 29 1.86 -9.45 -10.32
C ARG A 29 2.56 -10.54 -9.50
N PHE A 30 2.06 -10.83 -8.29
CA PHE A 30 2.58 -11.92 -7.47
C PHE A 30 2.32 -13.29 -8.10
N TRP A 31 1.12 -13.52 -8.66
CA TRP A 31 0.80 -14.75 -9.37
C TRP A 31 1.65 -14.93 -10.64
N ASP A 32 1.93 -13.85 -11.34
CA ASP A 32 2.77 -13.84 -12.54
C ASP A 32 4.29 -13.92 -12.19
N GLY A 33 4.64 -13.96 -10.90
CA GLY A 33 6.03 -14.07 -10.44
C GLY A 33 6.86 -12.80 -10.67
N ASP A 34 6.25 -11.62 -10.72
CA ASP A 34 6.94 -10.35 -10.97
C ASP A 34 7.99 -10.07 -9.88
N PRO A 35 9.30 -10.13 -10.21
CA PRO A 35 10.37 -9.99 -9.23
C PRO A 35 10.40 -8.62 -8.56
N ALA A 36 10.01 -7.55 -9.27
CA ALA A 36 9.99 -6.21 -8.69
C ALA A 36 8.89 -6.06 -7.64
N ALA A 37 7.71 -6.68 -7.87
CA ALA A 37 6.64 -6.68 -6.89
C ALA A 37 7.00 -7.50 -5.65
N LEU A 38 7.64 -8.67 -5.84
CA LEU A 38 8.09 -9.52 -4.74
C LEU A 38 9.20 -8.87 -3.92
N ALA A 39 10.20 -8.27 -4.59
CA ALA A 39 11.28 -7.55 -3.92
C ALA A 39 10.77 -6.37 -3.08
N THR A 40 9.81 -5.59 -3.61
CA THR A 40 9.20 -4.50 -2.86
C THR A 40 8.45 -5.02 -1.62
N LEU A 41 7.69 -6.10 -1.75
CA LEU A 41 6.99 -6.71 -0.61
C LEU A 41 7.97 -7.24 0.43
N HIS A 42 9.03 -7.91 -0.01
CA HIS A 42 10.07 -8.45 0.86
C HIS A 42 10.74 -7.33 1.67
N GLU A 43 11.15 -6.24 1.02
CA GLU A 43 11.77 -5.08 1.69
C GLU A 43 10.83 -4.42 2.70
N CYS A 44 9.55 -4.25 2.34
CA CYS A 44 8.54 -3.74 3.26
C CYS A 44 8.37 -4.65 4.49
N LEU A 45 8.31 -5.96 4.30
CA LEU A 45 8.15 -6.92 5.39
C LEU A 45 9.41 -7.00 6.27
N LYS A 46 10.60 -6.97 5.67
CA LYS A 46 11.87 -6.95 6.39
C LYS A 46 11.96 -5.73 7.31
N THR A 47 11.79 -4.54 6.75
CA THR A 47 11.85 -3.28 7.50
C THR A 47 10.78 -3.23 8.59
N LEU A 48 9.55 -3.61 8.27
CA LEU A 48 8.46 -3.67 9.24
C LEU A 48 8.79 -4.61 10.40
N THR A 49 9.34 -5.79 10.10
CA THR A 49 9.72 -6.78 11.10
C THR A 49 10.81 -6.24 12.02
N GLN A 50 11.80 -5.53 11.48
CA GLN A 50 12.84 -4.86 12.28
C GLN A 50 12.26 -3.76 13.19
N LEU A 51 11.37 -2.90 12.68
CA LEU A 51 10.72 -1.85 13.46
C LEU A 51 9.84 -2.39 14.60
N MET A 52 9.23 -3.55 14.38
CA MET A 52 8.34 -4.19 15.37
C MET A 52 9.09 -5.05 16.39
N SER A 53 10.34 -5.43 16.13
CA SER A 53 11.07 -6.38 16.98
C SER A 53 11.12 -6.01 18.47
N PRO A 54 11.24 -4.73 18.87
CA PRO A 54 11.20 -4.37 20.29
C PRO A 54 9.83 -4.53 20.94
N MET A 55 8.75 -4.50 20.16
CA MET A 55 7.37 -4.56 20.67
C MET A 55 6.83 -5.98 20.72
N VAL A 56 7.14 -6.78 19.69
CA VAL A 56 6.60 -8.14 19.50
C VAL A 56 7.72 -9.12 19.13
N PRO A 57 8.70 -9.37 20.04
CA PRO A 57 9.95 -10.04 19.72
C PRO A 57 9.80 -11.45 19.17
N PHE A 58 8.84 -12.24 19.66
CA PHE A 58 8.71 -13.63 19.26
C PHE A 58 8.19 -13.80 17.84
N ILE A 59 7.16 -13.03 17.46
CA ILE A 59 6.61 -13.11 16.10
C ILE A 59 7.58 -12.54 15.06
N THR A 60 8.30 -11.48 15.40
CA THR A 60 9.28 -10.87 14.50
C THR A 60 10.48 -11.77 14.29
N GLU A 61 10.96 -12.47 15.32
CA GLU A 61 11.99 -13.48 15.17
C GLU A 61 11.52 -14.64 14.29
N HIS A 62 10.31 -15.12 14.48
CA HIS A 62 9.76 -16.18 13.63
C HIS A 62 9.70 -15.77 12.16
N VAL A 63 9.17 -14.56 11.87
CA VAL A 63 9.13 -14.02 10.51
C VAL A 63 10.54 -13.85 9.93
N TRP A 64 11.50 -13.40 10.72
CA TRP A 64 12.90 -13.28 10.31
C TRP A 64 13.48 -14.61 9.86
N GLN A 65 13.32 -15.66 10.67
CA GLN A 65 13.84 -17.00 10.38
C GLN A 65 13.20 -17.65 9.15
N GLU A 66 11.88 -17.43 8.93
CA GLU A 66 11.13 -18.09 7.86
C GLU A 66 11.15 -17.31 6.54
N LEU A 67 11.21 -15.98 6.61
CA LEU A 67 11.04 -15.14 5.41
C LEU A 67 12.34 -14.47 4.95
N ILE A 68 13.15 -13.95 5.87
CA ILE A 68 14.31 -13.13 5.51
C ILE A 68 15.57 -13.98 5.38
N LYS A 69 15.88 -14.75 6.40
CA LYS A 69 17.11 -15.52 6.45
C LYS A 69 17.28 -16.57 5.34
N PRO A 70 16.24 -17.25 4.84
CA PRO A 70 16.38 -18.18 3.72
C PRO A 70 16.70 -17.50 2.38
N VAL A 71 16.40 -16.20 2.26
CA VAL A 71 16.55 -15.43 1.01
C VAL A 71 17.85 -14.61 1.01
N GLU A 72 18.24 -14.10 2.18
CA GLU A 72 19.42 -13.25 2.34
C GLU A 72 20.55 -14.03 3.03
N ALA A 73 21.57 -14.41 2.26
CA ALA A 73 22.69 -15.20 2.78
C ALA A 73 23.47 -14.51 3.92
N ASP A 74 23.51 -13.18 3.90
CA ASP A 74 24.23 -12.35 4.89
C ASP A 74 23.31 -11.89 6.05
N ALA A 75 22.08 -12.38 6.11
CA ALA A 75 21.17 -12.02 7.18
C ALA A 75 21.70 -12.46 8.55
N ALA A 76 21.57 -11.58 9.54
CA ALA A 76 21.94 -11.90 10.92
C ALA A 76 21.22 -13.16 11.42
N THR A 77 21.85 -13.89 12.32
CA THR A 77 21.29 -15.14 12.88
C THR A 77 19.99 -14.94 13.64
N SER A 78 19.77 -13.73 14.14
CA SER A 78 18.53 -13.30 14.80
C SER A 78 18.23 -11.86 14.43
N ILE A 79 16.96 -11.50 14.35
CA ILE A 79 16.55 -10.10 14.12
C ILE A 79 17.04 -9.16 15.21
N HIS A 80 17.18 -9.65 16.43
CA HIS A 80 17.64 -8.86 17.57
C HIS A 80 19.13 -8.51 17.52
N LEU A 81 19.87 -9.05 16.56
CA LEU A 81 21.27 -8.72 16.28
C LEU A 81 21.40 -7.75 15.10
N THR A 82 20.30 -7.32 14.51
CA THR A 82 20.32 -6.35 13.41
C THR A 82 20.39 -4.93 13.92
N SER A 83 20.95 -4.03 13.10
CA SER A 83 20.86 -2.60 13.34
C SER A 83 19.45 -2.06 13.06
N TRP A 84 19.14 -0.89 13.65
CA TRP A 84 17.92 -0.17 13.31
C TRP A 84 17.93 0.19 11.82
N PRO A 85 16.80 0.02 11.10
CA PRO A 85 16.77 0.30 9.67
C PRO A 85 17.02 1.78 9.38
N GLU A 86 17.88 2.03 8.42
CA GLU A 86 18.21 3.39 7.96
C GLU A 86 17.26 3.85 6.86
N ILE A 87 17.00 5.16 6.83
CA ILE A 87 16.17 5.75 5.80
C ILE A 87 17.00 5.91 4.53
N ASN A 88 16.49 5.40 3.42
CA ASN A 88 17.06 5.62 2.10
C ASN A 88 16.27 6.71 1.37
N ASP A 89 16.73 7.95 1.50
CA ASP A 89 16.06 9.11 0.88
C ASP A 89 15.95 9.01 -0.65
N SER A 90 16.84 8.25 -1.29
CA SER A 90 16.81 8.07 -2.75
C SER A 90 15.59 7.29 -3.24
N LEU A 91 14.94 6.53 -2.37
CA LEU A 91 13.73 5.76 -2.66
C LEU A 91 12.44 6.53 -2.36
N ILE A 92 12.55 7.72 -1.79
CA ILE A 92 11.39 8.54 -1.41
C ILE A 92 10.96 9.42 -2.58
N ASP A 93 9.87 9.03 -3.26
CA ASP A 93 9.20 9.85 -4.27
C ASP A 93 7.95 10.52 -3.67
N LEU A 94 8.11 11.78 -3.27
CA LEU A 94 7.01 12.58 -2.68
C LEU A 94 5.87 12.79 -3.66
N THR A 95 6.16 12.93 -4.96
CA THR A 95 5.15 13.11 -6.00
C THR A 95 4.29 11.85 -6.14
N LEU A 96 4.94 10.69 -6.22
CA LEU A 96 4.25 9.40 -6.27
C LEU A 96 3.41 9.17 -5.01
N ARG A 97 3.95 9.49 -3.83
CA ARG A 97 3.23 9.39 -2.56
C ARG A 97 1.94 10.18 -2.57
N ASP A 98 2.01 11.45 -2.99
CA ASP A 98 0.87 12.35 -3.02
C ASP A 98 -0.18 11.93 -4.08
N GLN A 99 0.27 11.44 -5.23
CA GLN A 99 -0.61 10.86 -6.25
C GLN A 99 -1.33 9.60 -5.76
N VAL A 100 -0.63 8.71 -5.06
CA VAL A 100 -1.23 7.51 -4.46
C VAL A 100 -2.22 7.88 -3.36
N ALA A 101 -1.89 8.83 -2.49
CA ALA A 101 -2.78 9.32 -1.44
C ALA A 101 -4.08 9.91 -2.03
N LEU A 102 -3.97 10.74 -3.07
CA LEU A 102 -5.12 11.28 -3.78
C LEU A 102 -5.97 10.17 -4.41
N THR A 103 -5.32 9.20 -5.06
CA THR A 103 -5.99 8.07 -5.69
C THR A 103 -6.80 7.26 -4.67
N ARG A 104 -6.22 6.96 -3.51
CA ARG A 104 -6.88 6.25 -2.41
C ARG A 104 -8.08 7.03 -1.91
N ARG A 105 -7.89 8.32 -1.64
CA ARG A 105 -8.97 9.20 -1.16
C ARG A 105 -10.16 9.23 -2.11
N ILE A 106 -9.92 9.33 -3.42
CA ILE A 106 -10.99 9.29 -4.43
C ILE A 106 -11.71 7.94 -4.42
N VAL A 107 -10.98 6.83 -4.30
CA VAL A 107 -11.58 5.48 -4.23
C VAL A 107 -12.44 5.32 -2.98
N GLU A 108 -12.00 5.80 -1.85
CA GLU A 108 -12.77 5.77 -0.58
C GLU A 108 -14.06 6.58 -0.69
N LEU A 109 -13.97 7.81 -1.16
CA LEU A 109 -15.13 8.67 -1.37
C LEU A 109 -16.11 8.07 -2.39
N GLY A 110 -15.59 7.48 -3.47
CA GLY A 110 -16.43 6.81 -4.47
C GLY A 110 -17.17 5.59 -3.89
N ARG A 111 -16.55 4.85 -2.99
CA ARG A 111 -17.20 3.73 -2.28
C ARG A 111 -18.24 4.22 -1.28
N ALA A 112 -17.92 5.28 -0.52
CA ALA A 112 -18.86 5.88 0.41
C ALA A 112 -20.11 6.39 -0.30
N ALA A 113 -19.95 7.15 -1.39
CA ALA A 113 -21.06 7.65 -2.20
C ALA A 113 -21.94 6.52 -2.78
N ARG A 114 -21.32 5.38 -3.17
CA ARG A 114 -22.10 4.20 -3.60
C ARG A 114 -22.89 3.59 -2.45
N ALA A 115 -22.29 3.49 -1.26
CA ALA A 115 -22.98 2.95 -0.09
C ALA A 115 -24.18 3.83 0.31
N GLU A 116 -24.01 5.14 0.35
CA GLU A 116 -25.08 6.11 0.63
C GLU A 116 -26.22 6.03 -0.40
N SER A 117 -25.87 5.81 -1.67
CA SER A 117 -26.86 5.66 -2.76
C SER A 117 -27.41 4.24 -2.88
N SER A 118 -27.11 3.33 -1.96
CA SER A 118 -27.50 1.92 -1.99
C SER A 118 -27.12 1.18 -3.29
N VAL A 119 -26.09 1.64 -3.99
CA VAL A 119 -25.59 1.04 -5.24
C VAL A 119 -24.58 -0.05 -4.91
N LYS A 120 -24.85 -1.29 -5.34
CA LYS A 120 -23.94 -2.42 -5.10
C LYS A 120 -22.57 -2.17 -5.71
N ILE A 121 -21.49 -2.58 -5.01
CA ILE A 121 -20.09 -2.37 -5.44
C ILE A 121 -19.82 -2.96 -6.84
N ARG A 122 -20.46 -4.08 -7.19
CA ARG A 122 -20.29 -4.75 -8.49
C ARG A 122 -21.19 -4.20 -9.60
N GLN A 123 -22.12 -3.31 -9.28
CA GLN A 123 -23.00 -2.71 -10.29
C GLN A 123 -22.20 -1.69 -11.11
N PRO A 124 -22.09 -1.85 -12.44
CA PRO A 124 -21.38 -0.89 -13.27
C PRO A 124 -22.11 0.46 -13.29
N LEU A 125 -21.36 1.55 -13.29
CA LEU A 125 -21.87 2.91 -13.41
C LEU A 125 -21.39 3.49 -14.74
N GLY A 126 -22.31 4.15 -15.45
CA GLY A 126 -22.01 4.74 -16.76
C GLY A 126 -21.12 5.99 -16.69
N ARG A 127 -21.15 6.71 -15.55
CA ARG A 127 -20.38 7.95 -15.38
C ARG A 127 -20.10 8.24 -13.92
N ALA A 128 -18.91 8.81 -13.66
CA ALA A 128 -18.56 9.43 -12.38
C ALA A 128 -18.06 10.85 -12.59
N LEU A 129 -18.43 11.72 -11.71
CA LEU A 129 -17.94 13.09 -11.66
C LEU A 129 -16.99 13.20 -10.48
N ILE A 130 -15.74 13.57 -10.77
CA ILE A 130 -14.70 13.72 -9.76
C ILE A 130 -14.22 15.16 -9.80
N ALA A 131 -14.41 15.87 -8.68
CA ALA A 131 -13.86 17.20 -8.46
C ALA A 131 -12.78 17.08 -7.39
N ALA A 132 -11.52 16.98 -7.81
CA ALA A 132 -10.39 16.86 -6.90
C ALA A 132 -9.23 17.71 -7.40
N SER A 133 -8.65 18.53 -6.51
CA SER A 133 -7.39 19.23 -6.79
C SER A 133 -6.31 18.18 -7.07
N GLY A 134 -5.52 18.39 -8.14
CA GLY A 134 -4.48 17.45 -8.56
C GLY A 134 -4.96 16.30 -9.48
N TRP A 135 -6.25 16.18 -9.79
CA TRP A 135 -6.76 15.16 -10.71
C TRP A 135 -6.07 15.17 -12.08
N ALA A 136 -5.82 16.35 -12.62
CA ALA A 136 -5.15 16.50 -13.93
C ALA A 136 -3.72 15.98 -13.94
N ASN A 137 -3.05 15.98 -12.78
CA ASN A 137 -1.67 15.54 -12.62
C ASN A 137 -1.54 14.03 -12.31
N LEU A 138 -2.67 13.33 -12.17
CA LEU A 138 -2.63 11.88 -11.96
C LEU A 138 -2.22 11.15 -13.24
N PRO A 139 -1.28 10.20 -13.18
CA PRO A 139 -0.95 9.30 -14.28
C PRO A 139 -2.18 8.52 -14.77
N ALA A 140 -2.15 8.11 -16.05
CA ALA A 140 -3.26 7.40 -16.66
C ALA A 140 -3.60 6.07 -15.94
N ASP A 141 -2.58 5.34 -15.52
CA ASP A 141 -2.74 4.09 -14.79
C ASP A 141 -3.44 4.27 -13.43
N MET A 142 -3.19 5.36 -12.72
CA MET A 142 -3.87 5.69 -11.47
C MET A 142 -5.33 6.09 -11.70
N ARG A 143 -5.61 6.83 -12.78
CA ARG A 143 -6.98 7.14 -13.20
C ARG A 143 -7.74 5.87 -13.57
N ASP A 144 -7.09 4.92 -14.27
CA ASP A 144 -7.66 3.60 -14.60
C ASP A 144 -7.97 2.76 -13.36
N GLN A 145 -7.13 2.88 -12.32
CA GLN A 145 -7.38 2.22 -11.05
C GLN A 145 -8.62 2.77 -10.35
N ILE A 146 -8.78 4.09 -10.31
CA ILE A 146 -9.96 4.73 -9.73
C ILE A 146 -11.21 4.24 -10.45
N ALA A 147 -11.17 4.16 -11.77
CA ALA A 147 -12.29 3.65 -12.55
C ALA A 147 -12.61 2.20 -12.23
N THR A 148 -11.62 1.35 -12.24
CA THR A 148 -11.81 -0.09 -11.98
C THR A 148 -12.35 -0.34 -10.57
N LYS A 149 -11.84 0.40 -9.58
CA LYS A 149 -12.22 0.23 -8.16
C LYS A 149 -13.56 0.87 -7.80
N CYS A 150 -13.91 1.99 -8.45
CA CYS A 150 -15.13 2.73 -8.12
C CYS A 150 -16.30 2.39 -9.03
N TYR A 151 -16.05 2.01 -10.29
CA TYR A 151 -17.11 1.97 -11.31
C TYR A 151 -17.27 0.63 -12.01
N GLY A 152 -16.36 -0.32 -11.84
CA GLY A 152 -16.46 -1.66 -12.43
C GLY A 152 -16.37 -1.70 -13.96
N PHE A 153 -16.03 -0.60 -14.64
CA PHE A 153 -15.95 -0.54 -16.10
C PHE A 153 -14.77 0.26 -16.64
N ARG A 154 -14.23 -0.15 -17.81
CA ARG A 154 -13.05 0.39 -18.48
C ARG A 154 -13.28 1.62 -19.38
N ARG A 155 -14.40 2.30 -19.34
CA ARG A 155 -14.64 3.48 -20.18
C ARG A 155 -15.01 4.71 -19.38
N TYR A 156 -14.21 5.75 -19.54
CA TYR A 156 -14.39 7.06 -18.94
C TYR A 156 -15.12 8.03 -19.86
N CYS A 157 -15.95 8.85 -19.28
CA CYS A 157 -16.20 10.16 -19.82
C CYS A 157 -15.68 11.18 -18.79
N GLN A 158 -14.57 11.83 -19.12
CA GLN A 158 -14.07 12.96 -18.34
C GLN A 158 -14.96 14.17 -18.61
N ARG A 159 -15.51 14.75 -17.57
CA ARG A 159 -15.91 16.15 -17.59
C ARG A 159 -15.31 16.80 -16.34
N ILE A 160 -14.22 17.53 -16.56
CA ILE A 160 -13.66 18.45 -15.59
C ILE A 160 -14.49 19.74 -15.70
N ARG A 161 -15.01 20.23 -14.59
CA ARG A 161 -15.36 21.63 -14.40
C ARG A 161 -14.52 22.18 -13.30
#